data_c8893bbba853e27a6fecc75fe71437d2
#
_entry.id   c8893bbba853e27a6fecc75fe71437d2
#
_cell.length_a   1.000
_cell.length_b   1.000
_cell.length_c   1.000
_cell.angle_alpha   90.00
_cell.angle_beta   90.00
_cell.angle_gamma   90.00
#
_symmetry.space_group_name_H-M   'P 1'
#
loop_
_entity.id
_entity.type
_entity.pdbx_description
1 polymer ?
#
loop_
_entity_poly.entity_id
_entity_poly.type
_entity_poly.pdbx_seq_one_letter_code
_entity_poly.pdbx_strand_id
1 'polypeptide(L)'
;MHLLYVDESGSATDASQRYLVLAGVSVFERTTHWIEKSLDEIVNKIDPVTPRDLELYGSPMRSGKGIWRKFDLATREALIIEALNSGVLRQVKGVRLFGCAVEKAALSGKDPVHVCFE
;
A
#
# COMPACT_ATOMS: atom_id res chain seq x y z
N MET A 1 8.28 -11.29 17.21
CA MET A 1 7.99 -11.81 15.86
C MET A 1 7.84 -10.65 14.89
N HIS A 2 8.25 -10.82 13.64
CA HIS A 2 7.99 -9.85 12.58
C HIS A 2 6.94 -10.42 11.62
N LEU A 3 5.99 -9.58 11.25
CA LEU A 3 4.98 -9.87 10.25
C LEU A 3 5.42 -9.23 8.95
N LEU A 4 5.31 -9.95 7.84
CA LEU A 4 5.60 -9.44 6.50
C LEU A 4 4.29 -9.42 5.71
N TYR A 5 3.92 -8.22 5.27
CA TYR A 5 2.81 -7.98 4.36
C TYR A 5 3.39 -7.68 2.99
N VAL A 6 2.91 -8.35 1.96
CA VAL A 6 3.36 -8.16 0.58
C VAL A 6 2.14 -8.00 -0.31
N ASP A 7 2.21 -7.06 -1.23
CA ASP A 7 1.18 -6.81 -2.22
C ASP A 7 1.82 -6.49 -3.57
N GLU A 8 1.05 -6.70 -4.65
CA GLU A 8 1.50 -6.50 -6.01
C GLU A 8 0.72 -5.40 -6.73
N SER A 9 1.40 -4.67 -7.60
CA SER A 9 0.79 -3.75 -8.55
C SER A 9 1.17 -4.17 -9.97
N GLY A 10 0.18 -4.28 -10.82
CA GLY A 10 0.31 -4.89 -12.14
C GLY A 10 -0.01 -6.38 -12.11
N SER A 11 0.08 -7.02 -13.27
CA SER A 11 -0.18 -8.45 -13.45
C SER A 11 1.04 -9.13 -14.08
N ALA A 12 1.43 -10.27 -13.53
CA ALA A 12 2.51 -11.08 -14.08
C ALA A 12 2.17 -11.61 -15.49
N THR A 13 0.88 -11.85 -15.76
CA THR A 13 0.40 -12.49 -16.99
C THR A 13 -0.14 -11.53 -18.05
N ASP A 14 -0.54 -10.31 -17.66
CA ASP A 14 -1.09 -9.32 -18.59
C ASP A 14 0.04 -8.66 -19.41
N ALA A 15 0.14 -9.04 -20.67
CA ALA A 15 1.17 -8.51 -21.60
C ALA A 15 1.05 -7.01 -21.89
N SER A 16 -0.13 -6.42 -21.66
CA SER A 16 -0.34 -4.97 -21.88
C SER A 16 0.35 -4.11 -20.80
N GLN A 17 0.65 -4.70 -19.66
CA GLN A 17 1.32 -4.04 -18.55
C GLN A 17 2.83 -4.29 -18.61
N ARG A 18 3.59 -3.21 -18.79
CA ARG A 18 5.05 -3.26 -18.94
C ARG A 18 5.78 -3.73 -17.69
N TYR A 19 5.31 -3.28 -16.53
CA TYR A 19 5.96 -3.54 -15.24
C TYR A 19 5.10 -4.39 -14.31
N LEU A 20 5.77 -5.20 -13.49
CA LEU A 20 5.24 -5.74 -12.25
C LEU A 20 6.00 -5.08 -11.08
N VAL A 21 5.26 -4.59 -10.10
CA VAL A 21 5.83 -4.03 -8.87
C VAL A 21 5.36 -4.89 -7.71
N LEU A 22 6.30 -5.35 -6.91
CA LEU A 22 6.04 -6.02 -5.64
C LEU A 22 6.51 -5.11 -4.51
N ALA A 23 5.63 -4.84 -3.56
CA ALA A 23 5.97 -4.04 -2.39
C ALA A 23 5.67 -4.82 -1.12
N GLY A 24 6.50 -4.66 -0.11
CA GLY A 24 6.32 -5.33 1.17
C GLY A 24 6.66 -4.43 2.35
N VAL A 25 5.99 -4.67 3.45
CA VAL A 25 6.28 -4.07 4.73
C VAL A 25 6.47 -5.14 5.79
N SER A 26 7.62 -5.12 6.44
CA SER A 26 7.89 -5.96 7.62
C SER A 26 7.67 -5.14 8.88
N VAL A 27 6.84 -5.64 9.77
CA VAL A 27 6.43 -4.94 10.99
C VAL A 27 6.71 -5.83 12.19
N PHE A 28 7.38 -5.28 13.20
CA PHE A 28 7.47 -5.95 14.48
C PHE A 28 6.09 -6.01 15.15
N GLU A 29 5.68 -7.17 15.64
CA GLU A 29 4.31 -7.43 16.10
C GLU A 29 3.75 -6.37 17.07
N ARG A 30 4.58 -5.87 18.00
CA ARG A 30 4.16 -4.84 18.96
C ARG A 30 3.96 -3.46 18.32
N THR A 31 4.51 -3.24 17.12
CA THR A 31 4.37 -1.99 16.39
C THR A 31 3.05 -1.91 15.64
N THR A 32 2.41 -3.04 15.35
CA THR A 32 1.13 -3.09 14.63
C THR A 32 0.05 -2.27 15.32
N HIS A 33 -0.03 -2.33 16.64
CA HIS A 33 -1.00 -1.54 17.41
C HIS A 33 -0.86 -0.02 17.18
N TRP A 34 0.35 0.49 17.08
CA TRP A 34 0.59 1.91 16.87
C TRP A 34 0.28 2.33 15.43
N ILE A 35 0.55 1.45 14.45
CA ILE A 35 0.18 1.67 13.06
C ILE A 35 -1.35 1.70 12.94
N GLU A 36 -2.04 0.71 13.48
CA GLU A 36 -3.49 0.63 13.49
C GLU A 36 -4.10 1.91 14.08
N LYS A 37 -3.66 2.30 15.28
CA LYS A 37 -4.13 3.52 15.93
C LYS A 37 -3.93 4.78 15.06
N SER A 38 -2.77 4.92 14.43
CA SER A 38 -2.49 6.06 13.56
C SER A 38 -3.36 6.07 12.30
N LEU A 39 -3.62 4.91 11.71
CA LEU A 39 -4.51 4.77 10.56
C LEU A 39 -5.97 5.03 10.95
N ASP A 40 -6.41 4.55 12.11
CA ASP A 40 -7.74 4.82 12.65
C ASP A 40 -7.98 6.32 12.89
N GLU A 41 -6.97 7.05 13.37
CA GLU A 41 -7.05 8.51 13.51
C GLU A 41 -7.29 9.21 12.17
N ILE A 42 -6.65 8.74 11.09
CA ILE A 42 -6.86 9.26 9.73
C ILE A 42 -8.28 8.95 9.25
N VAL A 43 -8.71 7.70 9.38
CA VAL A 43 -10.04 7.25 8.97
C VAL A 43 -11.15 8.01 9.72
N ASN A 44 -11.00 8.19 11.03
CA ASN A 44 -11.95 8.94 11.86
C ASN A 44 -12.08 10.42 11.45
N LYS A 45 -11.03 11.05 10.93
CA LYS A 45 -11.10 12.40 10.38
C LYS A 45 -11.90 12.45 9.07
N ILE A 46 -11.83 11.39 8.25
CA ILE A 46 -12.48 11.30 6.95
C ILE A 46 -13.96 10.95 7.09
N ASP A 47 -14.24 9.94 7.90
CA ASP A 47 -15.61 9.46 8.16
C ASP A 47 -15.80 9.20 9.67
N PRO A 48 -16.22 10.20 10.43
CA PRO A 48 -16.43 10.05 11.88
C PRO A 48 -17.68 9.23 12.22
N VAL A 49 -18.57 8.98 11.25
CA VAL A 49 -19.86 8.28 11.48
C VAL A 49 -19.69 6.77 11.34
N THR A 50 -19.04 6.33 10.27
CA THR A 50 -18.83 4.90 9.99
C THR A 50 -17.35 4.60 9.65
N PRO A 51 -16.42 4.94 10.55
CA PRO A 51 -14.99 4.83 10.24
C PRO A 51 -14.55 3.39 9.91
N ARG A 52 -15.22 2.39 10.47
CA ARG A 52 -14.91 0.97 10.22
C ARG A 52 -15.26 0.50 8.81
N ASP A 53 -16.13 1.21 8.11
CA ASP A 53 -16.54 0.89 6.75
C ASP A 53 -15.60 1.52 5.70
N LEU A 54 -14.71 2.40 6.13
CA LEU A 54 -13.77 3.08 5.28
C LEU A 54 -12.43 2.34 5.24
N GLU A 55 -12.12 1.76 4.10
CA GLU A 55 -10.83 1.12 3.84
C GLU A 55 -9.88 2.08 3.13
N LEU A 56 -8.68 2.25 3.67
CA LEU A 56 -7.58 2.98 3.04
C LEU A 56 -6.93 2.12 1.96
N TYR A 57 -7.62 1.95 0.85
CA TYR A 57 -7.19 1.11 -0.25
C TYR A 57 -6.64 1.96 -1.40
N GLY A 58 -5.35 1.83 -1.67
CA GLY A 58 -4.61 2.71 -2.56
C GLY A 58 -5.19 2.84 -3.98
N SER A 59 -5.66 1.75 -4.59
CA SER A 59 -6.21 1.79 -5.95
C SER A 59 -7.53 2.56 -6.05
N PRO A 60 -8.58 2.31 -5.23
CA PRO A 60 -9.77 3.14 -5.18
C PRO A 60 -9.50 4.60 -4.76
N MET A 61 -8.59 4.83 -3.81
CA MET A 61 -8.20 6.18 -3.41
C MET A 61 -7.64 6.96 -4.60
N ARG A 62 -6.70 6.37 -5.32
CA ARG A 62 -6.06 7.02 -6.47
C ARG A 62 -7.02 7.24 -7.64
N SER A 63 -7.85 6.25 -7.95
CA SER A 63 -8.80 6.30 -9.08
C SER A 63 -10.11 7.04 -8.77
N GLY A 64 -10.38 7.38 -7.51
CA GLY A 64 -11.63 8.04 -7.10
C GLY A 64 -12.86 7.13 -7.22
N LYS A 65 -12.72 5.85 -6.91
CA LYS A 65 -13.85 4.90 -6.91
C LYS A 65 -14.54 4.84 -5.55
N GLY A 66 -15.81 4.46 -5.56
CA GLY A 66 -16.61 4.32 -4.34
C GLY A 66 -16.72 5.64 -3.55
N ILE A 67 -16.53 5.58 -2.25
CA ILE A 67 -16.59 6.72 -1.34
C ILE A 67 -15.54 7.81 -1.70
N TRP A 68 -14.44 7.44 -2.33
CA TRP A 68 -13.35 8.33 -2.70
C TRP A 68 -13.71 9.30 -3.84
N ARG A 69 -14.85 9.07 -4.53
CA ARG A 69 -15.35 9.96 -5.59
C ARG A 69 -15.69 11.36 -5.09
N LYS A 70 -16.07 11.49 -3.82
CA LYS A 70 -16.40 12.79 -3.20
C LYS A 70 -15.21 13.69 -2.92
N PHE A 71 -13.98 13.16 -3.00
CA PHE A 71 -12.74 13.89 -2.78
C PHE A 71 -12.04 14.15 -4.12
N ASP A 72 -11.44 15.33 -4.26
CA ASP A 72 -10.58 15.63 -5.39
C ASP A 72 -9.28 14.81 -5.38
N LEU A 73 -8.57 14.77 -6.50
CA LEU A 73 -7.34 13.99 -6.63
C LEU A 73 -6.27 14.44 -5.64
N ALA A 74 -6.08 15.74 -5.45
CA ALA A 74 -5.05 16.28 -4.56
C ALA A 74 -5.30 15.86 -3.11
N THR A 75 -6.56 15.92 -2.66
CA THR A 75 -6.95 15.45 -1.32
C THR A 75 -6.70 13.96 -1.15
N ARG A 76 -7.06 13.15 -2.14
CA ARG A 76 -6.85 11.69 -2.08
C ARG A 76 -5.38 11.32 -2.05
N GLU A 77 -4.55 11.98 -2.86
CA GLU A 77 -3.09 11.78 -2.84
C GLU A 77 -2.46 12.21 -1.51
N ALA A 78 -2.89 13.34 -0.95
CA ALA A 78 -2.45 13.79 0.36
C ALA A 78 -2.79 12.78 1.48
N LEU A 79 -3.97 12.16 1.43
CA LEU A 79 -4.39 11.12 2.38
C LEU A 79 -3.55 9.84 2.24
N ILE A 80 -3.21 9.43 1.02
CA ILE A 80 -2.30 8.29 0.80
C ILE A 80 -0.93 8.59 1.42
N ILE A 81 -0.39 9.78 1.17
CA ILE A 81 0.90 10.20 1.73
C ILE A 81 0.84 10.27 3.26
N GLU A 82 -0.25 10.81 3.82
CA GLU A 82 -0.46 10.87 5.28
C GLU A 82 -0.50 9.46 5.89
N ALA A 83 -1.24 8.53 5.27
CA ALA A 83 -1.31 7.14 5.73
C ALA A 83 0.06 6.46 5.75
N LEU A 84 0.86 6.66 4.70
CA LEU A 84 2.21 6.09 4.61
C LEU A 84 3.17 6.74 5.62
N ASN A 85 3.19 8.05 5.72
CA ASN A 85 4.14 8.77 6.56
C ASN A 85 3.77 8.68 8.05
N SER A 86 2.52 8.98 8.40
CA SER A 86 2.08 9.04 9.80
C SER A 86 1.68 7.68 10.33
N GLY A 87 1.06 6.84 9.50
CA GLY A 87 0.63 5.50 9.88
C GLY A 87 1.80 4.52 9.96
N VAL A 88 2.58 4.41 8.90
CA VAL A 88 3.56 3.34 8.74
C VAL A 88 4.98 3.81 9.05
N LEU A 89 5.47 4.85 8.36
CA LEU A 89 6.88 5.27 8.45
C LEU A 89 7.27 5.94 9.76
N ARG A 90 6.31 6.49 10.48
CA ARG A 90 6.56 7.08 11.81
C ARG A 90 7.10 6.05 12.81
N GLN A 91 6.81 4.77 12.61
CA GLN A 91 7.21 3.67 13.48
C GLN A 91 8.60 3.11 13.10
N VAL A 92 9.58 3.99 12.92
CA VAL A 92 10.91 3.72 12.33
C VAL A 92 11.64 2.52 12.93
N LYS A 93 11.46 2.24 14.22
CA LYS A 93 12.19 1.16 14.91
C LYS A 93 11.61 -0.24 14.68
N GLY A 94 10.37 -0.34 14.22
CA GLY A 94 9.67 -1.62 14.07
C GLY A 94 9.21 -1.92 12.64
N VAL A 95 9.53 -1.06 11.68
CA VAL A 95 9.03 -1.16 10.30
C VAL A 95 10.20 -1.16 9.32
N ARG A 96 10.12 -2.03 8.31
CA ARG A 96 11.01 -2.05 7.15
C ARG A 96 10.19 -2.16 5.89
N LEU A 97 10.56 -1.38 4.88
CA LEU A 97 9.92 -1.41 3.56
C LEU A 97 10.84 -2.13 2.57
N PHE A 98 10.22 -2.88 1.69
CA PHE A 98 10.85 -3.57 0.57
C PHE A 98 10.09 -3.21 -0.71
N GLY A 99 10.78 -3.15 -1.81
CA GLY A 99 10.15 -2.95 -3.10
C GLY A 99 11.02 -3.50 -4.22
N CYS A 100 10.37 -4.12 -5.19
CA CYS A 100 10.97 -4.59 -6.42
C CYS A 100 10.07 -4.19 -7.58
N ALA A 101 10.64 -3.61 -8.61
CA ALA A 101 9.96 -3.34 -9.88
C ALA A 101 10.71 -4.04 -11.00
N VAL A 102 10.00 -4.88 -11.76
CA VAL A 102 10.58 -5.59 -12.90
C VAL A 102 9.92 -5.18 -14.21
N GLU A 103 10.72 -4.95 -15.23
CA GLU A 103 10.28 -4.78 -16.61
C GLU A 103 10.13 -6.17 -17.24
N LYS A 104 8.89 -6.57 -17.51
CA LYS A 104 8.60 -7.95 -17.95
C LYS A 104 9.29 -8.33 -19.25
N ALA A 105 9.44 -7.37 -20.19
CA ALA A 105 10.13 -7.61 -21.46
C ALA A 105 11.61 -7.98 -21.30
N ALA A 106 12.25 -7.57 -20.18
CA ALA A 106 13.66 -7.84 -19.90
C ALA A 106 13.90 -9.22 -19.26
N LEU A 107 12.85 -9.95 -18.89
CA LEU A 107 12.99 -11.18 -18.09
C LEU A 107 13.30 -12.46 -18.89
N SER A 108 13.31 -12.39 -20.20
CA SER A 108 13.64 -13.54 -21.09
C SER A 108 12.86 -14.82 -20.77
N GLY A 109 11.57 -14.68 -20.45
CA GLY A 109 10.68 -15.81 -20.11
C GLY A 109 10.72 -16.27 -18.67
N LYS A 110 11.48 -15.63 -17.78
CA LYS A 110 11.42 -15.90 -16.34
C LYS A 110 10.12 -15.36 -15.74
N ASP A 111 9.65 -16.03 -14.70
CA ASP A 111 8.50 -15.56 -13.92
C ASP A 111 8.83 -14.23 -13.20
N PRO A 112 8.08 -13.14 -13.48
CA PRO A 112 8.33 -11.83 -12.87
C PRO A 112 8.25 -11.85 -11.33
N VAL A 113 7.33 -12.62 -10.77
CA VAL A 113 7.15 -12.73 -9.31
C VAL A 113 8.38 -13.40 -8.69
N HIS A 114 8.84 -14.49 -9.29
CA HIS A 114 10.03 -15.21 -8.82
C HIS A 114 11.25 -14.31 -8.79
N VAL A 115 11.46 -13.53 -9.86
CA VAL A 115 12.60 -12.59 -9.94
C VAL A 115 12.57 -11.52 -8.84
N CYS A 116 11.39 -11.09 -8.40
CA CYS A 116 11.28 -10.12 -7.30
C CYS A 116 11.73 -10.69 -5.94
N PHE A 117 11.80 -12.01 -5.79
CA PHE A 117 12.25 -12.67 -4.56
C PHE A 117 13.70 -13.16 -4.60
N GLU A 118 14.37 -13.09 -5.73
CA GLU A 118 15.81 -13.38 -5.88
C GLU A 118 16.68 -12.22 -5.38
#